data_90dcea10b2f301ff62bfc5e1206cbc87
#
_entry.id   90dcea10b2f301ff62bfc5e1206cbc87
#
_cell.length_a   1.000
_cell.length_b   1.000
_cell.length_c   1.000
_cell.angle_alpha   90.00
_cell.angle_beta   90.00
_cell.angle_gamma   90.00
#
_symmetry.space_group_name_H-M   'P 1'
#
loop_
_entity.id
_entity.type
_entity.pdbx_description
1 polymer ?
#
loop_
_entity_poly.entity_id
_entity_poly.type
_entity_poly.pdbx_seq_one_letter_code
_entity_poly.pdbx_strand_id
1 'polypeptide(L)'
;MKKIMTLLTMLMIIVTSCTAAENEEPQLGSDGNGEYFDGKKVLVAYFSWGGTTRRMAEAIQEVTNGDIFEIEPVVPYPTSYTPCTEVALEERDNDARPAIKDKVADWDKYDIVFIGCPVWWHTAPMIISTFAESYDFAGKTVVPFCTYASTYRDETLAKIVDLTPSAEHLEGLGTTGSTSGVKAWIERISAEWVKNHPDNSAAISTINNDLLSSVTEIYDLNGNRVSDLNTRKGIYIIKDLTGSKKIIK
;
A
#
# COMPACT_ATOMS: atom_id res chain seq x y z
N MET A 1 -53.40 -1.04 -60.30
CA MET A 1 -52.75 -0.41 -61.46
C MET A 1 -52.11 0.88 -61.02
N LYS A 2 -50.93 1.16 -61.49
CA LYS A 2 -50.01 2.30 -61.24
C LYS A 2 -49.09 2.15 -60.05
N LYS A 3 -47.86 1.74 -60.39
CA LYS A 3 -46.62 1.80 -59.59
C LYS A 3 -46.21 3.27 -59.44
N ILE A 4 -45.87 3.71 -58.22
CA ILE A 4 -45.14 4.94 -58.00
C ILE A 4 -43.83 4.55 -57.32
N MET A 5 -42.78 4.77 -58.07
CA MET A 5 -41.39 4.55 -57.70
C MET A 5 -40.90 5.85 -57.06
N THR A 6 -40.60 5.84 -55.74
CA THR A 6 -40.06 7.02 -55.05
C THR A 6 -38.56 6.87 -54.90
N LEU A 7 -37.85 7.76 -55.58
CA LEU A 7 -36.42 7.91 -55.62
C LEU A 7 -35.94 8.47 -54.27
N LEU A 8 -35.12 7.70 -53.51
CA LEU A 8 -34.52 8.13 -52.25
C LEU A 8 -33.14 8.73 -52.56
N THR A 9 -33.06 10.05 -52.55
CA THR A 9 -31.80 10.79 -52.63
C THR A 9 -31.05 10.71 -51.31
N MET A 10 -29.91 10.04 -51.35
CA MET A 10 -28.97 9.92 -50.22
C MET A 10 -28.16 11.22 -50.08
N LEU A 11 -28.47 12.02 -49.07
CA LEU A 11 -27.71 13.22 -48.70
C LEU A 11 -26.54 12.81 -47.84
N MET A 12 -25.34 12.83 -48.40
CA MET A 12 -24.10 12.55 -47.72
C MET A 12 -23.65 13.81 -46.94
N ILE A 13 -23.87 13.83 -45.63
CA ILE A 13 -23.35 14.89 -44.73
C ILE A 13 -21.93 14.53 -44.37
N ILE A 14 -20.94 15.26 -44.90
CA ILE A 14 -19.57 15.21 -44.50
C ILE A 14 -19.47 16.03 -43.19
N VAL A 15 -19.39 15.34 -42.05
CA VAL A 15 -19.07 15.97 -40.78
C VAL A 15 -17.54 16.06 -40.70
N THR A 16 -17.00 17.24 -40.90
CA THR A 16 -15.60 17.55 -40.65
C THR A 16 -15.42 17.59 -39.12
N SER A 17 -14.90 16.51 -38.56
CA SER A 17 -14.53 16.45 -37.13
C SER A 17 -13.29 17.27 -36.91
N CYS A 18 -13.42 18.43 -36.25
CA CYS A 18 -12.31 19.16 -35.64
C CYS A 18 -11.89 18.33 -34.43
N THR A 19 -10.78 17.62 -34.54
CA THR A 19 -10.10 17.03 -33.38
C THR A 19 -9.47 18.14 -32.55
N ALA A 20 -10.16 18.54 -31.46
CA ALA A 20 -9.49 19.21 -30.35
C ALA A 20 -8.50 18.18 -29.76
N ALA A 21 -7.24 18.58 -29.64
CA ALA A 21 -6.25 17.81 -28.90
C ALA A 21 -6.69 17.80 -27.43
N GLU A 22 -7.34 16.73 -27.01
CA GLU A 22 -7.51 16.42 -25.61
C GLU A 22 -6.11 16.11 -25.07
N ASN A 23 -5.68 16.93 -24.10
CA ASN A 23 -4.54 16.60 -23.26
C ASN A 23 -4.94 15.34 -22.48
N GLU A 24 -4.53 14.19 -22.98
CA GLU A 24 -4.55 12.96 -22.17
C GLU A 24 -3.61 13.15 -20.99
N GLU A 25 -4.18 13.40 -19.80
CA GLU A 25 -3.46 13.13 -18.56
C GLU A 25 -3.00 11.67 -18.64
N PRO A 26 -1.75 11.36 -18.20
CA PRO A 26 -1.25 10.00 -18.24
C PRO A 26 -2.19 9.15 -17.38
N GLN A 27 -3.03 8.36 -18.02
CA GLN A 27 -3.80 7.30 -17.36
C GLN A 27 -2.77 6.31 -16.84
N LEU A 28 -2.55 6.37 -15.51
CA LEU A 28 -1.84 5.33 -14.77
C LEU A 28 -2.62 4.03 -15.03
N GLY A 29 -1.99 3.09 -15.74
CA GLY A 29 -2.62 1.89 -16.28
C GLY A 29 -3.42 1.16 -15.22
N SER A 30 -4.70 0.95 -15.53
CA SER A 30 -5.65 0.22 -14.70
C SER A 30 -5.58 -1.29 -14.93
N ASP A 31 -4.40 -1.85 -14.91
CA ASP A 31 -4.24 -3.29 -14.79
C ASP A 31 -4.02 -3.56 -13.31
N GLY A 32 -4.99 -4.18 -12.66
CA GLY A 32 -5.17 -4.34 -11.21
C GLY A 32 -4.04 -5.02 -10.40
N ASN A 33 -2.80 -4.71 -10.72
CA ASN A 33 -1.59 -5.03 -9.98
C ASN A 33 -0.76 -3.75 -9.80
N GLY A 34 -1.37 -2.72 -9.20
CA GLY A 34 -0.63 -1.55 -8.75
C GLY A 34 0.42 -1.99 -7.74
N GLU A 35 1.69 -1.91 -8.12
CA GLU A 35 2.81 -2.20 -7.24
C GLU A 35 2.98 -1.02 -6.28
N TYR A 36 2.18 -1.03 -5.18
CA TYR A 36 2.26 0.00 -4.14
C TYR A 36 3.61 -0.11 -3.42
N PHE A 37 4.09 1.03 -2.91
CA PHE A 37 5.36 1.12 -2.19
C PHE A 37 6.55 0.57 -2.98
N ASP A 38 6.54 0.74 -4.30
CA ASP A 38 7.63 0.31 -5.19
C ASP A 38 7.98 -1.20 -5.06
N GLY A 39 6.96 -2.03 -4.93
CA GLY A 39 7.13 -3.48 -4.81
C GLY A 39 7.68 -3.98 -3.48
N LYS A 40 7.73 -3.14 -2.47
CA LYS A 40 8.09 -3.53 -1.12
C LYS A 40 7.13 -4.55 -0.54
N LYS A 41 7.65 -5.42 0.32
CA LYS A 41 6.84 -6.44 0.98
C LYS A 41 5.96 -5.84 2.07
N VAL A 42 4.66 -6.02 1.92
CA VAL A 42 3.63 -5.48 2.80
C VAL A 42 3.09 -6.58 3.71
N LEU A 43 2.97 -6.26 5.00
CA LEU A 43 2.22 -7.04 5.99
C LEU A 43 1.04 -6.21 6.49
N VAL A 44 -0.13 -6.80 6.60
CA VAL A 44 -1.31 -6.23 7.26
C VAL A 44 -1.57 -7.01 8.54
N ALA A 45 -1.06 -6.53 9.67
CA ALA A 45 -1.29 -7.09 10.99
C ALA A 45 -2.46 -6.39 11.67
N TYR A 46 -3.38 -7.15 12.24
CA TYR A 46 -4.56 -6.54 12.87
C TYR A 46 -5.13 -7.40 14.01
N PHE A 47 -5.74 -6.72 14.97
CA PHE A 47 -6.63 -7.32 15.95
C PHE A 47 -8.09 -6.93 15.65
N SER A 48 -9.02 -7.89 15.74
CA SER A 48 -10.43 -7.62 15.54
C SER A 48 -11.31 -8.46 16.48
N TRP A 49 -12.15 -7.81 17.31
CA TRP A 49 -13.11 -8.50 18.16
C TRP A 49 -14.44 -8.75 17.45
N GLY A 50 -14.99 -7.73 16.81
CA GLY A 50 -16.32 -7.76 16.15
C GLY A 50 -16.29 -7.89 14.64
N GLY A 51 -15.11 -8.12 14.01
CA GLY A 51 -14.95 -8.28 12.55
C GLY A 51 -14.86 -6.98 11.76
N THR A 52 -15.07 -5.81 12.37
CA THR A 52 -15.02 -4.52 11.63
C THR A 52 -13.59 -4.19 11.20
N THR A 53 -12.61 -4.35 12.10
CA THR A 53 -11.19 -4.14 11.78
C THR A 53 -10.70 -5.20 10.81
N ARG A 54 -11.19 -6.46 10.88
CA ARG A 54 -10.89 -7.51 9.90
C ARG A 54 -11.26 -7.07 8.49
N ARG A 55 -12.51 -6.62 8.27
CA ARG A 55 -12.94 -6.13 6.94
C ARG A 55 -12.06 -4.99 6.41
N MET A 56 -11.59 -4.13 7.31
CA MET A 56 -10.66 -3.07 6.95
C MET A 56 -9.30 -3.63 6.53
N ALA A 57 -8.76 -4.58 7.30
CA ALA A 57 -7.50 -5.25 6.99
C ALA A 57 -7.56 -6.02 5.66
N GLU A 58 -8.65 -6.72 5.41
CA GLU A 58 -8.91 -7.43 4.15
C GLU A 58 -8.95 -6.45 2.96
N ALA A 59 -9.59 -5.28 3.11
CA ALA A 59 -9.61 -4.25 2.07
C ALA A 59 -8.21 -3.65 1.81
N ILE A 60 -7.39 -3.48 2.85
CA ILE A 60 -5.99 -3.05 2.69
C ILE A 60 -5.18 -4.13 1.97
N GLN A 61 -5.35 -5.39 2.37
CA GLN A 61 -4.70 -6.53 1.73
C GLN A 61 -5.05 -6.62 0.24
N GLU A 62 -6.34 -6.51 -0.11
CA GLU A 62 -6.81 -6.56 -1.49
C GLU A 62 -6.14 -5.49 -2.36
N VAL A 63 -6.01 -4.27 -1.84
CA VAL A 63 -5.37 -3.16 -2.57
C VAL A 63 -3.87 -3.35 -2.68
N THR A 64 -3.19 -3.76 -1.60
CA THR A 64 -1.72 -3.84 -1.55
C THR A 64 -1.16 -5.16 -2.04
N ASN A 65 -1.99 -6.19 -2.18
CA ASN A 65 -1.59 -7.59 -2.39
C ASN A 65 -0.56 -8.07 -1.34
N GLY A 66 -0.65 -7.53 -0.12
CA GLY A 66 0.21 -7.86 1.01
C GLY A 66 -0.18 -9.17 1.70
N ASP A 67 0.70 -9.66 2.57
CA ASP A 67 0.37 -10.74 3.48
C ASP A 67 -0.54 -10.22 4.60
N ILE A 68 -1.42 -11.05 5.13
CA ILE A 68 -2.33 -10.69 6.22
C ILE A 68 -2.04 -11.53 7.47
N PHE A 69 -2.09 -10.92 8.65
CA PHE A 69 -1.87 -11.59 9.93
C PHE A 69 -2.88 -11.10 10.97
N GLU A 70 -3.71 -12.00 11.46
CA GLU A 70 -4.61 -11.71 12.57
C GLU A 70 -3.88 -11.89 13.91
N ILE A 71 -3.86 -10.86 14.72
CA ILE A 71 -3.30 -10.87 16.07
C ILE A 71 -4.35 -11.49 16.98
N GLU A 72 -4.22 -12.77 17.28
CA GLU A 72 -5.17 -13.50 18.13
C GLU A 72 -4.63 -13.69 19.54
N PRO A 73 -5.44 -13.42 20.59
CA PRO A 73 -5.02 -13.71 21.95
C PRO A 73 -5.05 -15.22 22.24
N VAL A 74 -4.13 -15.71 23.07
CA VAL A 74 -4.15 -17.09 23.58
C VAL A 74 -5.42 -17.37 24.37
N VAL A 75 -5.83 -16.41 25.21
CA VAL A 75 -7.11 -16.47 25.92
C VAL A 75 -8.09 -15.56 25.20
N PRO A 76 -9.11 -16.12 24.53
CA PRO A 76 -10.08 -15.33 23.79
C PRO A 76 -10.82 -14.33 24.69
N TYR A 77 -11.01 -13.11 24.19
CA TYR A 77 -11.86 -12.13 24.87
C TYR A 77 -13.31 -12.60 24.95
N PRO A 78 -14.05 -12.22 25.98
CA PRO A 78 -15.48 -12.52 26.09
C PRO A 78 -16.24 -12.07 24.84
N THR A 79 -17.19 -12.88 24.38
CA THR A 79 -18.03 -12.56 23.21
C THR A 79 -19.15 -11.56 23.52
N SER A 80 -19.49 -11.39 24.81
CA SER A 80 -20.46 -10.40 25.28
C SER A 80 -19.79 -9.07 25.55
N TYR A 81 -20.46 -7.96 25.18
CA TYR A 81 -19.89 -6.62 25.23
C TYR A 81 -19.40 -6.21 26.64
N THR A 82 -20.26 -6.26 27.65
CA THR A 82 -19.90 -5.81 29.02
C THR A 82 -18.71 -6.58 29.60
N PRO A 83 -18.67 -7.91 29.61
CA PRO A 83 -17.51 -8.64 30.11
C PRO A 83 -16.23 -8.35 29.30
N CYS A 84 -16.35 -8.15 27.98
CA CYS A 84 -15.20 -7.79 27.15
C CYS A 84 -14.65 -6.41 27.53
N THR A 85 -15.53 -5.43 27.76
CA THR A 85 -15.11 -4.09 28.16
C THR A 85 -14.46 -4.06 29.56
N GLU A 86 -14.92 -4.91 30.48
CA GLU A 86 -14.33 -5.05 31.82
C GLU A 86 -12.89 -5.62 31.74
N VAL A 87 -12.70 -6.70 30.97
CA VAL A 87 -11.37 -7.29 30.73
C VAL A 87 -10.43 -6.27 30.07
N ALA A 88 -10.91 -5.59 29.04
CA ALA A 88 -10.13 -4.59 28.30
C ALA A 88 -9.73 -3.39 29.20
N LEU A 89 -10.62 -2.98 30.13
CA LEU A 89 -10.32 -1.93 31.09
C LEU A 89 -9.23 -2.37 32.07
N GLU A 90 -9.36 -3.58 32.62
CA GLU A 90 -8.38 -4.15 33.53
C GLU A 90 -7.00 -4.29 32.87
N GLU A 91 -6.95 -4.78 31.63
CA GLU A 91 -5.72 -4.87 30.87
C GLU A 91 -5.06 -3.48 30.67
N ARG A 92 -5.84 -2.46 30.30
CA ARG A 92 -5.35 -1.09 30.14
C ARG A 92 -4.80 -0.53 31.45
N ASP A 93 -5.57 -0.65 32.53
CA ASP A 93 -5.22 -0.04 33.82
C ASP A 93 -3.99 -0.70 34.47
N ASN A 94 -3.75 -1.98 34.14
CA ASN A 94 -2.57 -2.73 34.58
C ASN A 94 -1.42 -2.73 33.58
N ASP A 95 -1.52 -2.00 32.47
CA ASP A 95 -0.57 -2.04 31.34
C ASP A 95 -0.19 -3.48 30.95
N ALA A 96 -1.22 -4.34 30.84
CA ALA A 96 -1.05 -5.77 30.63
C ALA A 96 -0.49 -6.09 29.24
N ARG A 97 0.10 -7.30 29.10
CA ARG A 97 0.58 -7.84 27.84
C ARG A 97 -0.10 -9.19 27.55
N PRO A 98 -1.36 -9.17 27.05
CA PRO A 98 -2.07 -10.40 26.70
C PRO A 98 -1.25 -11.23 25.71
N ALA A 99 -1.08 -12.53 26.00
CA ALA A 99 -0.29 -13.40 25.15
C ALA A 99 -0.95 -13.61 23.78
N ILE A 100 -0.12 -13.57 22.73
CA ILE A 100 -0.53 -13.79 21.32
C ILE A 100 -0.30 -15.25 20.96
N LYS A 101 -1.25 -15.86 20.22
CA LYS A 101 -1.25 -17.26 19.82
C LYS A 101 -0.08 -17.62 18.92
N ASP A 102 0.06 -16.85 17.83
CA ASP A 102 0.98 -17.14 16.74
C ASP A 102 1.96 -15.98 16.53
N LYS A 103 3.04 -16.25 15.82
CA LYS A 103 4.00 -15.24 15.42
C LYS A 103 3.99 -15.06 13.92
N VAL A 104 4.30 -13.84 13.47
CA VAL A 104 4.53 -13.57 12.06
C VAL A 104 5.75 -14.35 11.60
N ALA A 105 5.58 -15.19 10.58
CA ALA A 105 6.68 -15.90 9.96
C ALA A 105 7.52 -14.93 9.10
N ASP A 106 8.84 -15.16 9.09
CA ASP A 106 9.77 -14.41 8.25
C ASP A 106 9.61 -12.89 8.39
N TRP A 107 9.54 -12.39 9.63
CA TRP A 107 9.33 -10.97 9.95
C TRP A 107 10.23 -10.02 9.15
N ASP A 108 11.49 -10.40 8.96
CA ASP A 108 12.50 -9.56 8.31
C ASP A 108 12.21 -9.29 6.83
N LYS A 109 11.37 -10.11 6.19
CA LYS A 109 11.01 -9.92 4.77
C LYS A 109 10.10 -8.70 4.52
N TYR A 110 9.43 -8.18 5.55
CA TYR A 110 8.48 -7.07 5.40
C TYR A 110 9.17 -5.73 5.56
N ASP A 111 8.88 -4.83 4.63
CA ASP A 111 9.35 -3.44 4.64
C ASP A 111 8.26 -2.51 5.17
N ILE A 112 6.99 -2.76 4.78
CA ILE A 112 5.83 -1.96 5.14
C ILE A 112 4.89 -2.79 6.02
N VAL A 113 4.56 -2.28 7.20
CA VAL A 113 3.70 -2.98 8.16
C VAL A 113 2.51 -2.12 8.53
N PHE A 114 1.33 -2.51 8.06
CA PHE A 114 0.07 -1.96 8.55
C PHE A 114 -0.25 -2.60 9.91
N ILE A 115 -0.60 -1.77 10.89
CA ILE A 115 -1.02 -2.24 12.22
C ILE A 115 -2.41 -1.69 12.51
N GLY A 116 -3.39 -2.58 12.72
CA GLY A 116 -4.78 -2.21 12.88
C GLY A 116 -5.47 -2.77 14.12
N CYS A 117 -6.38 -1.97 14.70
CA CYS A 117 -7.16 -2.38 15.86
C CYS A 117 -8.48 -1.58 15.98
N PRO A 118 -9.45 -2.07 16.77
CA PRO A 118 -10.55 -1.23 17.24
C PRO A 118 -10.06 -0.26 18.30
N VAL A 119 -10.78 0.84 18.49
CA VAL A 119 -10.58 1.74 19.65
C VAL A 119 -11.21 1.10 20.87
N TRP A 120 -10.39 0.78 21.87
CA TRP A 120 -10.82 0.27 23.17
C TRP A 120 -10.36 1.20 24.30
N TRP A 121 -11.32 1.63 25.13
CA TRP A 121 -11.01 2.52 26.26
C TRP A 121 -10.07 3.68 25.91
N HIS A 122 -10.39 4.37 24.80
CA HIS A 122 -9.71 5.57 24.32
C HIS A 122 -8.31 5.35 23.74
N THR A 123 -7.91 4.11 23.49
CA THR A 123 -6.57 3.76 22.99
C THR A 123 -6.60 2.47 22.15
N ALA A 124 -5.43 2.01 21.71
CA ALA A 124 -5.28 0.68 21.13
C ALA A 124 -5.40 -0.40 22.23
N PRO A 125 -6.06 -1.55 21.97
CA PRO A 125 -6.10 -2.68 22.87
C PRO A 125 -4.70 -3.15 23.28
N MET A 126 -4.55 -3.64 24.51
CA MET A 126 -3.25 -4.01 25.07
C MET A 126 -2.51 -5.12 24.31
N ILE A 127 -3.24 -5.96 23.59
CA ILE A 127 -2.66 -6.98 22.70
C ILE A 127 -1.83 -6.36 21.56
N ILE A 128 -2.11 -5.12 21.15
CA ILE A 128 -1.30 -4.38 20.18
C ILE A 128 0.06 -4.01 20.78
N SER A 129 0.11 -3.67 22.07
CA SER A 129 1.39 -3.46 22.78
C SER A 129 2.23 -4.74 22.79
N THR A 130 1.61 -5.89 23.08
CA THR A 130 2.29 -7.19 23.01
C THR A 130 2.84 -7.47 21.61
N PHE A 131 2.06 -7.19 20.57
CA PHE A 131 2.50 -7.39 19.18
C PHE A 131 3.70 -6.48 18.87
N ALA A 132 3.57 -5.19 19.14
CA ALA A 132 4.63 -4.22 18.82
C ALA A 132 5.95 -4.52 19.57
N GLU A 133 5.86 -4.93 20.82
CA GLU A 133 7.03 -5.29 21.65
C GLU A 133 7.66 -6.65 21.25
N SER A 134 6.97 -7.44 20.45
CA SER A 134 7.47 -8.76 20.01
C SER A 134 8.39 -8.71 18.80
N TYR A 135 8.53 -7.56 18.13
CA TYR A 135 9.28 -7.42 16.90
C TYR A 135 10.15 -6.17 16.87
N ASP A 136 11.25 -6.23 16.09
CA ASP A 136 12.05 -5.04 15.77
C ASP A 136 11.48 -4.34 14.53
N PHE A 137 11.18 -3.06 14.66
CA PHE A 137 10.67 -2.21 13.58
C PHE A 137 11.74 -1.32 12.94
N ALA A 138 13.01 -1.43 13.35
CA ALA A 138 14.07 -0.65 12.75
C ALA A 138 14.17 -0.92 11.23
N GLY A 139 14.18 0.15 10.44
CA GLY A 139 14.22 0.07 8.97
C GLY A 139 12.90 -0.30 8.30
N LYS A 140 11.81 -0.41 9.05
CA LYS A 140 10.47 -0.65 8.52
C LYS A 140 9.64 0.62 8.55
N THR A 141 8.63 0.68 7.66
CA THR A 141 7.62 1.72 7.68
C THR A 141 6.33 1.17 8.27
N VAL A 142 5.81 1.82 9.31
CA VAL A 142 4.55 1.45 9.98
C VAL A 142 3.43 2.37 9.53
N VAL A 143 2.29 1.78 9.20
CA VAL A 143 1.07 2.49 8.80
C VAL A 143 -0.05 2.11 9.77
N PRO A 144 -0.41 2.97 10.73
CA PRO A 144 -1.46 2.65 11.69
C PRO A 144 -2.85 2.78 11.07
N PHE A 145 -3.78 1.89 11.45
CA PHE A 145 -5.19 2.07 11.14
C PHE A 145 -6.09 1.65 12.30
N CYS A 146 -7.25 2.28 12.42
CA CYS A 146 -8.18 1.89 13.47
C CYS A 146 -9.64 1.97 13.03
N THR A 147 -10.48 1.18 13.72
CA THR A 147 -11.93 1.28 13.62
C THR A 147 -12.50 1.81 14.92
N TYR A 148 -13.37 2.83 14.83
CA TYR A 148 -13.91 3.52 15.99
C TYR A 148 -15.40 3.81 15.81
N ALA A 149 -16.11 4.08 16.91
CA ALA A 149 -17.52 4.42 16.86
C ALA A 149 -17.76 5.91 16.63
N SER A 150 -17.07 6.78 17.41
CA SER A 150 -17.26 8.24 17.33
C SER A 150 -16.02 9.08 17.68
N THR A 151 -15.14 8.59 18.58
CA THR A 151 -14.05 9.36 19.17
C THR A 151 -12.78 8.54 19.34
N TYR A 152 -11.69 9.16 19.78
CA TYR A 152 -10.40 8.55 20.14
C TYR A 152 -9.66 7.88 18.97
N ARG A 153 -9.98 8.31 17.74
CA ARG A 153 -9.25 7.89 16.55
C ARG A 153 -7.78 8.26 16.65
N ASP A 154 -7.51 9.52 16.92
CA ASP A 154 -6.15 10.08 16.83
C ASP A 154 -5.28 9.56 17.97
N GLU A 155 -5.83 9.40 19.18
CA GLU A 155 -5.14 8.81 20.32
C GLU A 155 -4.78 7.33 20.07
N THR A 156 -5.67 6.59 19.40
CA THR A 156 -5.40 5.19 19.05
C THR A 156 -4.33 5.06 17.98
N LEU A 157 -4.37 5.89 16.94
CA LEU A 157 -3.33 5.93 15.92
C LEU A 157 -1.98 6.35 16.52
N ALA A 158 -1.97 7.38 17.36
CA ALA A 158 -0.77 7.85 18.06
C ALA A 158 -0.18 6.75 18.96
N LYS A 159 -1.03 5.98 19.66
CA LYS A 159 -0.54 4.85 20.48
C LYS A 159 0.23 3.82 19.68
N ILE A 160 -0.21 3.50 18.46
CA ILE A 160 0.52 2.56 17.58
C ILE A 160 1.88 3.14 17.18
N VAL A 161 1.93 4.43 16.86
CA VAL A 161 3.18 5.15 16.56
C VAL A 161 4.14 5.10 17.76
N ASP A 162 3.65 5.41 18.95
CA ASP A 162 4.44 5.39 20.19
C ASP A 162 5.00 4.00 20.52
N LEU A 163 4.30 2.95 20.13
CA LEU A 163 4.73 1.55 20.33
C LEU A 163 5.82 1.10 19.34
N THR A 164 6.03 1.83 18.26
CA THR A 164 6.98 1.47 17.20
C THR A 164 7.97 2.59 16.89
N PRO A 165 8.69 3.14 17.90
CA PRO A 165 9.47 4.37 17.77
C PRO A 165 10.69 4.25 16.85
N SER A 166 11.13 3.02 16.54
CA SER A 166 12.25 2.76 15.61
C SER A 166 11.84 2.72 14.15
N ALA A 167 10.52 2.73 13.86
CA ALA A 167 9.99 2.72 12.50
C ALA A 167 9.87 4.13 11.93
N GLU A 168 9.83 4.22 10.60
CA GLU A 168 9.21 5.35 9.92
C GLU A 168 7.68 5.22 9.99
N HIS A 169 6.96 6.33 10.05
CA HIS A 169 5.50 6.30 10.13
C HIS A 169 4.86 7.09 8.99
N LEU A 170 3.86 6.49 8.37
CA LEU A 170 2.99 7.19 7.42
C LEU A 170 1.66 7.57 8.05
N GLU A 171 0.92 8.44 7.37
CA GLU A 171 -0.40 8.88 7.82
C GLU A 171 -1.35 7.70 7.99
N GLY A 172 -1.89 7.57 9.19
CA GLY A 172 -2.83 6.52 9.55
C GLY A 172 -4.26 6.78 9.07
N LEU A 173 -5.06 5.70 9.00
CA LEU A 173 -6.48 5.78 8.66
C LEU A 173 -7.35 5.31 9.82
N GLY A 174 -8.33 6.13 10.21
CA GLY A 174 -9.43 5.73 11.08
C GLY A 174 -10.76 5.76 10.36
N THR A 175 -11.59 4.73 10.57
CA THR A 175 -12.92 4.63 9.95
C THR A 175 -13.95 4.07 10.92
N THR A 176 -15.22 4.40 10.67
CA THR A 176 -16.35 3.81 11.40
C THR A 176 -16.81 2.47 10.81
N GLY A 177 -16.01 1.87 9.94
CA GLY A 177 -16.25 0.57 9.30
C GLY A 177 -16.47 0.64 7.80
N SER A 178 -16.40 1.82 7.17
CA SER A 178 -16.40 1.96 5.71
C SER A 178 -15.02 1.67 5.14
N THR A 179 -14.97 0.91 4.05
CA THR A 179 -13.75 0.59 3.31
C THR A 179 -13.60 1.41 2.03
N SER A 180 -14.59 2.25 1.69
CA SER A 180 -14.65 2.98 0.41
C SER A 180 -13.48 3.93 0.14
N GLY A 181 -12.79 4.41 1.18
CA GLY A 181 -11.65 5.32 1.07
C GLY A 181 -10.27 4.62 1.09
N VAL A 182 -10.22 3.30 1.28
CA VAL A 182 -8.97 2.55 1.49
C VAL A 182 -8.03 2.70 0.30
N LYS A 183 -8.53 2.47 -0.90
CA LYS A 183 -7.72 2.55 -2.12
C LYS A 183 -7.09 3.93 -2.29
N ALA A 184 -7.89 4.99 -2.24
CA ALA A 184 -7.40 6.36 -2.38
C ALA A 184 -6.39 6.75 -1.29
N TRP A 185 -6.60 6.27 -0.06
CA TRP A 185 -5.65 6.46 1.03
C TRP A 185 -4.32 5.75 0.76
N ILE A 186 -4.33 4.47 0.35
CA ILE A 186 -3.12 3.71 0.03
C ILE A 186 -2.37 4.33 -1.15
N GLU A 187 -3.07 4.75 -2.20
CA GLU A 187 -2.48 5.45 -3.34
C GLU A 187 -1.71 6.70 -2.89
N ARG A 188 -2.31 7.49 -2.02
CA ARG A 188 -1.69 8.72 -1.52
C ARG A 188 -0.47 8.46 -0.65
N ILE A 189 -0.57 7.60 0.36
CA ILE A 189 0.55 7.30 1.26
C ILE A 189 1.68 6.55 0.56
N SER A 190 1.36 5.69 -0.41
CA SER A 190 2.36 5.00 -1.23
C SER A 190 3.13 5.98 -2.12
N ALA A 191 2.44 6.92 -2.75
CA ALA A 191 3.09 7.97 -3.55
C ALA A 191 3.99 8.87 -2.70
N GLU A 192 3.57 9.21 -1.48
CA GLU A 192 4.39 9.96 -0.53
C GLU A 192 5.63 9.17 -0.10
N TRP A 193 5.45 7.90 0.22
CA TRP A 193 6.56 7.02 0.59
C TRP A 193 7.59 6.90 -0.54
N VAL A 194 7.16 6.63 -1.77
CA VAL A 194 8.04 6.53 -2.96
C VAL A 194 8.81 7.84 -3.18
N LYS A 195 8.15 9.00 -3.03
CA LYS A 195 8.78 10.31 -3.15
C LYS A 195 9.91 10.51 -2.11
N ASN A 196 9.71 10.00 -0.89
CA ASN A 196 10.67 10.14 0.20
C ASN A 196 11.81 9.10 0.14
N HIS A 197 11.64 8.05 -0.68
CA HIS A 197 12.61 6.96 -0.88
C HIS A 197 13.03 6.85 -2.36
N PRO A 198 13.62 7.91 -2.96
CA PRO A 198 13.92 7.95 -4.39
C PRO A 198 14.89 6.84 -4.84
N ASP A 199 15.75 6.36 -3.96
CA ASP A 199 16.74 5.32 -4.28
C ASP A 199 16.09 3.94 -4.57
N ASN A 200 14.84 3.74 -4.19
CA ASN A 200 14.12 2.49 -4.45
C ASN A 200 13.40 2.47 -5.80
N SER A 201 12.93 3.61 -6.31
CA SER A 201 12.17 3.71 -7.57
C SER A 201 12.92 4.39 -8.71
N ALA A 202 13.83 5.30 -8.39
CA ALA A 202 14.46 6.17 -9.37
C ALA A 202 15.46 5.47 -10.29
N ALA A 203 15.89 4.25 -9.97
CA ALA A 203 16.76 3.49 -10.87
C ALA A 203 16.04 3.00 -12.15
N ILE A 204 14.71 2.95 -12.15
CA ILE A 204 13.94 2.33 -13.25
C ILE A 204 13.08 3.33 -14.03
N SER A 205 12.47 4.32 -13.39
CA SER A 205 11.53 5.22 -14.08
C SER A 205 12.17 6.45 -14.72
N THR A 206 13.40 6.80 -14.36
CA THR A 206 14.10 7.96 -14.92
C THR A 206 15.05 7.63 -16.08
N ILE A 207 14.99 6.42 -16.62
CA ILE A 207 15.46 6.19 -17.98
C ILE A 207 14.34 6.63 -18.93
N ASN A 208 13.83 7.84 -18.73
CA ASN A 208 12.97 8.49 -19.68
C ASN A 208 13.79 8.82 -20.93
N ASN A 209 13.13 8.86 -22.07
CA ASN A 209 13.64 8.99 -23.44
C ASN A 209 14.82 9.96 -23.66
N ASP A 210 15.07 10.91 -22.76
CA ASP A 210 16.17 11.85 -22.85
C ASP A 210 17.54 11.23 -22.47
N LEU A 211 17.56 10.26 -21.55
CA LEU A 211 18.81 9.53 -21.22
C LEU A 211 19.13 8.44 -22.25
N LEU A 212 18.13 7.81 -22.85
CA LEU A 212 18.32 6.83 -23.92
C LEU A 212 18.96 7.46 -25.17
N SER A 213 18.73 8.74 -25.41
CA SER A 213 19.35 9.48 -26.53
C SER A 213 20.86 9.74 -26.34
N SER A 214 21.36 9.70 -25.10
CA SER A 214 22.78 9.91 -24.75
C SER A 214 23.53 8.62 -24.41
N VAL A 215 22.86 7.49 -24.29
CA VAL A 215 23.48 6.19 -23.97
C VAL A 215 24.17 5.65 -25.19
N THR A 216 25.51 5.52 -25.07
CA THR A 216 26.33 4.96 -26.14
C THR A 216 26.47 3.44 -26.07
N GLU A 217 26.47 2.87 -24.87
CA GLU A 217 26.67 1.43 -24.66
C GLU A 217 26.08 0.95 -23.34
N ILE A 218 25.56 -0.29 -23.35
CA ILE A 218 25.00 -0.99 -22.20
C ILE A 218 25.72 -2.32 -22.04
N TYR A 219 26.13 -2.64 -20.82
CA TYR A 219 26.83 -3.88 -20.49
C TYR A 219 26.16 -4.61 -19.32
N ASP A 220 26.18 -5.94 -19.32
CA ASP A 220 25.90 -6.75 -18.15
C ASP A 220 27.08 -6.72 -17.15
N LEU A 221 26.89 -7.30 -15.96
CA LEU A 221 27.97 -7.37 -14.95
C LEU A 221 29.18 -8.19 -15.37
N ASN A 222 29.07 -9.02 -16.41
CA ASN A 222 30.16 -9.82 -16.98
C ASN A 222 30.90 -9.07 -18.08
N GLY A 223 30.49 -7.81 -18.37
CA GLY A 223 31.09 -6.99 -19.40
C GLY A 223 30.58 -7.28 -20.82
N ASN A 224 29.51 -8.07 -20.98
CA ASN A 224 28.93 -8.32 -22.30
C ASN A 224 28.01 -7.18 -22.68
N ARG A 225 28.09 -6.74 -23.93
CA ARG A 225 27.23 -5.69 -24.47
C ARG A 225 25.79 -6.19 -24.59
N VAL A 226 24.82 -5.41 -24.12
CA VAL A 226 23.40 -5.70 -24.17
C VAL A 226 22.73 -4.75 -25.17
N SER A 227 22.00 -5.29 -26.12
CA SER A 227 21.37 -4.50 -27.20
C SER A 227 20.00 -3.91 -26.80
N ASP A 228 19.37 -4.43 -25.73
CA ASP A 228 18.05 -3.99 -25.26
C ASP A 228 17.88 -4.24 -23.76
N LEU A 229 17.48 -3.19 -23.03
CA LEU A 229 17.17 -3.23 -21.60
C LEU A 229 15.78 -3.81 -21.31
N ASN A 230 14.90 -3.91 -22.31
CA ASN A 230 13.48 -4.24 -22.06
C ASN A 230 13.22 -5.72 -21.81
N THR A 231 14.19 -6.60 -22.00
CA THR A 231 13.95 -8.05 -22.03
C THR A 231 14.33 -8.83 -20.77
N ARG A 232 15.10 -8.26 -19.84
CA ARG A 232 15.55 -9.00 -18.63
C ARG A 232 15.71 -8.09 -17.42
N LYS A 233 15.27 -8.59 -16.24
CA LYS A 233 15.62 -7.99 -14.95
C LYS A 233 17.10 -8.26 -14.66
N GLY A 234 17.84 -7.25 -14.18
CA GLY A 234 19.25 -7.43 -13.86
C GLY A 234 19.97 -6.12 -13.52
N ILE A 235 21.25 -6.23 -13.20
CA ILE A 235 22.12 -5.09 -12.98
C ILE A 235 22.90 -4.84 -14.27
N TYR A 236 22.89 -3.58 -14.73
CA TYR A 236 23.57 -3.16 -15.97
C TYR A 236 24.48 -1.99 -15.69
N ILE A 237 25.50 -1.85 -16.52
CA ILE A 237 26.38 -0.70 -16.54
C ILE A 237 26.07 0.08 -17.83
N ILE A 238 25.62 1.31 -17.68
CA ILE A 238 25.40 2.22 -18.80
C ILE A 238 26.61 3.13 -18.93
N LYS A 239 27.12 3.25 -20.13
CA LYS A 239 28.13 4.23 -20.50
C LYS A 239 27.50 5.34 -21.33
N ASP A 240 27.61 6.56 -20.87
CA ASP A 240 27.22 7.78 -21.58
C ASP A 240 28.39 8.70 -21.81
N LEU A 241 28.16 9.86 -22.40
CA LEU A 241 29.18 10.85 -22.69
C LEU A 241 29.85 11.45 -21.43
N THR A 242 29.26 11.27 -20.25
CA THR A 242 29.74 11.81 -18.96
C THR A 242 30.47 10.77 -18.12
N GLY A 243 30.37 9.48 -18.44
CA GLY A 243 31.00 8.37 -17.72
C GLY A 243 30.15 7.12 -17.65
N SER A 244 30.51 6.18 -16.76
CA SER A 244 29.78 4.93 -16.58
C SER A 244 28.93 4.99 -15.30
N LYS A 245 27.66 4.59 -15.41
CA LYS A 245 26.73 4.49 -14.28
C LYS A 245 26.19 3.07 -14.16
N LYS A 246 26.05 2.59 -12.91
CA LYS A 246 25.41 1.31 -12.60
C LYS A 246 23.90 1.52 -12.49
N ILE A 247 23.12 0.69 -13.16
CA ILE A 247 21.67 0.65 -13.00
C ILE A 247 21.21 -0.74 -12.63
N ILE A 248 20.11 -0.82 -11.92
CA ILE A 248 19.42 -2.05 -11.55
C ILE A 248 18.06 -2.02 -12.24
N LYS A 249 17.68 -3.10 -12.89
CA LYS A 249 16.38 -3.25 -13.54
C LYS A 249 15.64 -4.49 -13.02
#